data_4aa9fb48bfeaeabdf158fe95b3082a94
#
_entry.id   4aa9fb48bfeaeabdf158fe95b3082a94
#
_cell.length_a   1.000
_cell.length_b   1.000
_cell.length_c   1.000
_cell.angle_alpha   90.00
_cell.angle_beta   90.00
_cell.angle_gamma   90.00
#
_symmetry.space_group_name_H-M   'P 1'
#
loop_
_entity.id
_entity.type
_entity.pdbx_description
1 polymer ?
#
loop_
_entity_poly.entity_id
_entity_poly.type
_entity_poly.pdbx_seq_one_letter_code
_entity_poly.pdbx_strand_id
1 'polypeptide(L)'
;MANQSNEEIARAYLAAHERHDGETMARLRDPEWTAEMPQSGERIRGHANDRAIMAAWPGGRPEAKANRLVGTEDQWVATAAWTYQRVSGEGEVWWADAVARYPDGSTWFASILVELRAGMVYRETWYFAQPLEAPAWRARWVERMSDEELRDRR
;
A
#
# COMPACT_ATOMS: atom_id res chain seq x y z
N MET A 1 -19.43 -21.73 4.40
CA MET A 1 -18.08 -21.17 4.51
C MET A 1 -18.20 -19.91 5.36
N ALA A 2 -17.37 -19.76 6.40
CA ALA A 2 -17.40 -18.55 7.21
C ALA A 2 -17.06 -17.36 6.30
N ASN A 3 -17.86 -16.32 6.40
CA ASN A 3 -17.65 -15.09 5.63
C ASN A 3 -16.44 -14.41 6.24
N GLN A 4 -15.33 -14.29 5.50
CA GLN A 4 -14.15 -13.58 5.97
C GLN A 4 -14.48 -12.10 6.17
N SER A 5 -13.98 -11.53 7.26
CA SER A 5 -14.11 -10.10 7.49
C SER A 5 -13.22 -9.31 6.49
N ASN A 6 -13.56 -8.06 6.24
CA ASN A 6 -12.74 -7.20 5.39
C ASN A 6 -11.30 -7.05 5.94
N GLU A 7 -11.11 -7.06 7.25
CA GLU A 7 -9.80 -7.05 7.88
C GLU A 7 -9.00 -8.31 7.53
N GLU A 8 -9.60 -9.50 7.64
CA GLU A 8 -8.94 -10.76 7.29
C GLU A 8 -8.54 -10.78 5.83
N ILE A 9 -9.39 -10.26 4.94
CA ILE A 9 -9.11 -10.16 3.50
C ILE A 9 -7.94 -9.20 3.25
N ALA A 10 -7.95 -8.01 3.84
CA ALA A 10 -6.89 -7.02 3.68
C ALA A 10 -5.55 -7.55 4.20
N ARG A 11 -5.53 -8.20 5.36
CA ARG A 11 -4.31 -8.83 5.92
C ARG A 11 -3.81 -9.97 5.04
N ALA A 12 -4.68 -10.85 4.58
CA ALA A 12 -4.31 -11.96 3.70
C ALA A 12 -3.77 -11.44 2.36
N TYR A 13 -4.35 -10.38 1.84
CA TYR A 13 -3.92 -9.75 0.60
C TYR A 13 -2.51 -9.15 0.69
N LEU A 14 -2.22 -8.37 1.73
CA LEU A 14 -0.90 -7.81 1.95
C LEU A 14 0.16 -8.89 2.21
N ALA A 15 -0.19 -9.91 2.97
CA ALA A 15 0.70 -11.05 3.18
C ALA A 15 0.98 -11.83 1.89
N ALA A 16 0.03 -11.90 0.96
CA ALA A 16 0.25 -12.47 -0.36
C ALA A 16 1.20 -11.61 -1.22
N HIS A 17 1.08 -10.29 -1.14
CA HIS A 17 2.03 -9.37 -1.76
C HIS A 17 3.46 -9.59 -1.27
N GLU A 18 3.67 -9.65 0.05
CA GLU A 18 4.98 -9.87 0.65
C GLU A 18 5.63 -11.18 0.18
N ARG A 19 4.82 -12.23 0.02
CA ARG A 19 5.29 -13.55 -0.44
C ARG A 19 5.32 -13.71 -1.95
N HIS A 20 4.94 -12.69 -2.70
CA HIS A 20 4.75 -12.75 -4.15
C HIS A 20 3.77 -13.86 -4.60
N ASP A 21 2.77 -14.15 -3.78
CA ASP A 21 1.76 -15.19 -4.03
C ASP A 21 0.67 -14.66 -4.98
N GLY A 22 0.97 -14.72 -6.27
CA GLY A 22 0.08 -14.23 -7.31
C GLY A 22 -1.26 -14.97 -7.40
N GLU A 23 -1.32 -16.24 -6.99
CA GLU A 23 -2.58 -17.01 -7.01
C GLU A 23 -3.53 -16.53 -5.91
N THR A 24 -3.03 -16.34 -4.70
CA THR A 24 -3.83 -15.78 -3.61
C THR A 24 -4.26 -14.36 -3.93
N MET A 25 -3.38 -13.54 -4.47
CA MET A 25 -3.75 -12.18 -4.91
C MET A 25 -4.88 -12.21 -5.95
N ALA A 26 -4.78 -13.06 -6.96
CA ALA A 26 -5.81 -13.19 -7.99
C ALA A 26 -7.17 -13.62 -7.41
N ARG A 27 -7.16 -14.55 -6.46
CA ARG A 27 -8.39 -15.04 -5.82
C ARG A 27 -9.08 -13.98 -4.95
N LEU A 28 -8.30 -13.10 -4.32
CA LEU A 28 -8.80 -12.04 -3.45
C LEU A 28 -9.21 -10.77 -4.21
N ARG A 29 -8.79 -10.62 -5.47
CA ARG A 29 -9.10 -9.47 -6.32
C ARG A 29 -10.47 -9.61 -6.98
N ASP A 30 -11.18 -8.49 -7.03
CA ASP A 30 -12.37 -8.34 -7.85
C ASP A 30 -12.04 -8.54 -9.35
N PRO A 31 -12.94 -9.11 -10.16
CA PRO A 31 -12.72 -9.22 -11.62
C PRO A 31 -12.39 -7.89 -12.32
N GLU A 32 -12.88 -6.77 -11.80
CA GLU A 32 -12.62 -5.42 -12.31
C GLU A 32 -11.47 -4.72 -11.57
N TRP A 33 -10.64 -5.45 -10.87
CA TRP A 33 -9.55 -4.89 -10.08
C TRP A 33 -8.64 -3.97 -10.88
N THR A 34 -8.26 -2.86 -10.24
CA THR A 34 -7.25 -1.92 -10.76
C THR A 34 -6.27 -1.50 -9.68
N ALA A 35 -5.04 -1.17 -10.08
CA ALA A 35 -4.08 -0.45 -9.25
C ALA A 35 -3.69 0.87 -9.91
N GLU A 36 -3.67 1.93 -9.13
CA GLU A 36 -3.39 3.29 -9.59
C GLU A 36 -2.11 3.82 -8.95
N MET A 37 -1.28 4.46 -9.75
CA MET A 37 -0.07 5.15 -9.32
C MET A 37 -0.17 6.63 -9.72
N PRO A 38 -0.77 7.47 -8.87
CA PRO A 38 -1.01 8.89 -9.22
C PRO A 38 0.26 9.68 -9.52
N GLN A 39 1.39 9.28 -8.95
CA GLN A 39 2.67 9.94 -9.17
C GLN A 39 3.19 9.86 -10.61
N SER A 40 2.88 8.76 -11.33
CA SER A 40 3.21 8.57 -12.75
C SER A 40 2.00 8.73 -13.68
N GLY A 41 0.79 8.77 -13.09
CA GLY A 41 -0.46 8.80 -13.86
C GLY A 41 -0.84 7.46 -14.47
N GLU A 42 -0.25 6.36 -14.00
CA GLU A 42 -0.48 5.02 -14.52
C GLU A 42 -1.61 4.30 -13.81
N ARG A 43 -2.23 3.38 -14.53
CA ARG A 43 -3.22 2.44 -13.99
C ARG A 43 -2.99 1.05 -14.58
N ILE A 44 -2.86 0.06 -13.70
CA ILE A 44 -2.85 -1.35 -14.06
C ILE A 44 -4.30 -1.85 -14.04
N ARG A 45 -4.72 -2.55 -15.07
CA ARG A 45 -6.04 -3.18 -15.15
C ARG A 45 -5.90 -4.68 -15.23
N GLY A 46 -6.48 -5.35 -14.27
CA GLY A 46 -6.56 -6.80 -14.22
C GLY A 46 -5.27 -7.50 -13.83
N HIS A 47 -5.43 -8.68 -13.26
CA HIS A 47 -4.34 -9.46 -12.71
C HIS A 47 -3.29 -9.90 -13.75
N ALA A 48 -3.69 -10.11 -15.00
CA ALA A 48 -2.77 -10.54 -16.06
C ALA A 48 -1.69 -9.48 -16.35
N ASN A 49 -2.08 -8.20 -16.39
CA ASN A 49 -1.13 -7.11 -16.58
C ASN A 49 -0.20 -6.95 -15.37
N ASP A 50 -0.73 -7.05 -14.16
CA ASP A 50 0.08 -7.03 -12.95
C ASP A 50 1.14 -8.14 -12.95
N ARG A 51 0.76 -9.37 -13.29
CA ARG A 51 1.70 -10.48 -13.41
C ARG A 51 2.78 -10.22 -14.47
N ALA A 52 2.41 -9.66 -15.59
CA ALA A 52 3.36 -9.35 -16.67
C ALA A 52 4.39 -8.29 -16.23
N ILE A 53 3.93 -7.25 -15.54
CA ILE A 53 4.81 -6.21 -14.96
C ILE A 53 5.75 -6.83 -13.94
N MET A 54 5.22 -7.65 -13.02
CA MET A 54 6.04 -8.30 -12.00
C MET A 54 7.07 -9.26 -12.60
N ALA A 55 6.76 -9.93 -13.69
CA ALA A 55 7.70 -10.81 -14.39
C ALA A 55 8.78 -10.04 -15.16
N ALA A 56 8.45 -8.85 -15.65
CA ALA A 56 9.35 -8.00 -16.42
C ALA A 56 10.14 -7.01 -15.55
N TRP A 57 10.01 -7.07 -14.22
CA TRP A 57 10.62 -6.09 -13.32
C TRP A 57 12.15 -6.07 -13.47
N PRO A 58 12.77 -4.93 -13.79
CA PRO A 58 14.21 -4.82 -13.96
C PRO A 58 14.98 -5.25 -12.72
N GLY A 59 15.87 -6.22 -12.87
CA GLY A 59 16.68 -6.74 -11.76
C GLY A 59 15.96 -7.71 -10.83
N GLY A 60 14.68 -8.01 -11.05
CA GLY A 60 13.85 -8.86 -10.20
C GLY A 60 12.88 -8.08 -9.33
N ARG A 61 11.93 -8.78 -8.73
CA ARG A 61 10.91 -8.14 -7.89
C ARG A 61 11.51 -7.52 -6.64
N PRO A 62 11.05 -6.33 -6.25
CA PRO A 62 11.42 -5.76 -4.95
C PRO A 62 10.84 -6.59 -3.81
N GLU A 63 11.58 -6.71 -2.73
CA GLU A 63 11.04 -7.20 -1.48
C GLU A 63 10.30 -6.08 -0.77
N ALA A 64 9.02 -6.26 -0.51
CA ALA A 64 8.20 -5.29 0.19
C ALA A 64 7.64 -5.91 1.47
N LYS A 65 7.61 -5.13 2.52
CA LYS A 65 7.01 -5.50 3.80
C LYS A 65 6.10 -4.39 4.28
N ALA A 66 4.87 -4.76 4.58
CA ALA A 66 3.93 -3.85 5.21
C ALA A 66 4.29 -3.73 6.70
N ASN A 67 4.62 -2.53 7.15
CA ASN A 67 4.94 -2.26 8.55
C ASN A 67 3.68 -2.10 9.39
N ARG A 68 2.64 -1.56 8.81
CA ARG A 68 1.39 -1.26 9.50
C ARG A 68 0.21 -1.32 8.55
N LEU A 69 -0.90 -1.85 9.03
CA LEU A 69 -2.19 -1.83 8.34
C LEU A 69 -3.21 -1.15 9.25
N VAL A 70 -3.87 -0.16 8.75
CA VAL A 70 -4.92 0.59 9.44
C VAL A 70 -6.20 0.51 8.63
N GLY A 71 -7.23 -0.02 9.24
CA GLY A 71 -8.58 0.02 8.70
C GLY A 71 -9.29 1.31 9.07
N THR A 72 -10.26 1.66 8.27
CA THR A 72 -11.11 2.81 8.51
C THR A 72 -12.52 2.37 8.79
N GLU A 73 -13.10 2.93 9.84
CA GLU A 73 -14.52 2.85 10.09
C GLU A 73 -15.23 4.09 9.55
N ASP A 74 -16.55 4.10 9.57
CA ASP A 74 -17.35 5.24 9.11
C ASP A 74 -17.00 6.52 9.85
N GLN A 75 -16.12 7.30 9.26
CA GLN A 75 -15.77 8.61 9.78
C GLN A 75 -15.60 9.61 8.65
N TRP A 76 -16.15 10.79 8.91
CA TRP A 76 -15.89 11.94 8.07
C TRP A 76 -14.75 12.73 8.68
N VAL A 77 -13.73 12.92 7.91
CA VAL A 77 -12.68 13.86 8.26
C VAL A 77 -12.74 15.01 7.27
N ALA A 78 -13.26 16.12 7.74
CA ALA A 78 -13.21 17.35 6.99
C ALA A 78 -12.40 18.37 7.75
N THR A 79 -11.47 19.01 7.08
CA THR A 79 -10.82 20.20 7.59
C THR A 79 -11.19 21.39 6.75
N ALA A 80 -11.22 22.55 7.34
CA ALA A 80 -11.72 23.76 6.71
C ALA A 80 -10.99 24.18 5.43
N ALA A 81 -9.77 23.69 5.20
CA ALA A 81 -8.97 24.04 4.04
C ALA A 81 -8.64 22.87 3.12
N TRP A 82 -8.99 21.68 3.59
CA TRP A 82 -8.53 20.56 2.89
C TRP A 82 -9.45 19.45 3.04
N THR A 83 -9.89 19.01 2.15
CA THR A 83 -10.83 18.20 2.25
C THR A 83 -10.59 16.90 2.00
N TYR A 84 -11.13 16.19 2.49
CA TYR A 84 -11.66 15.15 2.13
C TYR A 84 -11.96 14.29 2.74
N GLN A 85 -12.07 13.65 2.69
CA GLN A 85 -12.18 12.59 2.16
C GLN A 85 -12.93 11.65 2.80
N ARG A 86 -13.59 11.05 2.29
CA ARG A 86 -14.32 9.96 2.64
C ARG A 86 -13.54 8.89 3.23
N VAL A 87 -14.04 8.45 4.27
CA VAL A 87 -13.62 7.25 4.83
C VAL A 87 -14.76 6.31 4.75
N SER A 88 -14.59 5.22 4.18
CA SER A 88 -15.67 4.32 3.94
C SER A 88 -16.17 3.67 5.19
N GLY A 89 -17.37 3.26 5.15
CA GLY A 89 -17.94 2.45 6.15
C GLY A 89 -17.52 1.01 6.14
N GLU A 90 -17.72 0.32 7.25
CA GLU A 90 -17.61 -1.13 7.36
C GLU A 90 -16.24 -1.71 7.00
N GLY A 91 -15.18 -0.93 7.14
CA GLY A 91 -13.82 -1.39 6.88
C GLY A 91 -13.54 -1.70 5.41
N GLU A 92 -14.15 -0.97 4.50
CA GLU A 92 -13.91 -1.13 3.06
C GLU A 92 -12.63 -0.48 2.57
N VAL A 93 -12.03 0.41 3.34
CA VAL A 93 -10.76 1.06 3.01
C VAL A 93 -9.70 0.74 4.04
N TRP A 94 -8.56 0.32 3.57
CA TRP A 94 -7.41 -0.05 4.39
C TRP A 94 -6.17 0.69 3.90
N TRP A 95 -5.37 1.17 4.83
CA TRP A 95 -4.11 1.82 4.55
C TRP A 95 -2.96 0.98 5.06
N ALA A 96 -1.96 0.78 4.23
CA ALA A 96 -0.73 0.12 4.58
C ALA A 96 0.46 1.08 4.44
N ASP A 97 1.32 1.08 5.44
CA ASP A 97 2.64 1.69 5.43
C ASP A 97 3.67 0.58 5.17
N ALA A 98 4.51 0.76 4.18
CA ALA A 98 5.42 -0.27 3.72
C ALA A 98 6.79 0.28 3.35
N VAL A 99 7.77 -0.60 3.38
CA VAL A 99 9.11 -0.33 2.86
C VAL A 99 9.44 -1.39 1.82
N ALA A 100 9.90 -0.95 0.67
CA ALA A 100 10.35 -1.81 -0.42
C ALA A 100 11.86 -1.70 -0.59
N ARG A 101 12.52 -2.84 -0.74
CA ARG A 101 13.95 -2.93 -1.08
C ARG A 101 14.09 -3.46 -2.49
N TYR A 102 14.73 -2.69 -3.31
CA TYR A 102 14.94 -3.02 -4.71
C TYR A 102 16.25 -3.80 -4.93
N PRO A 103 16.35 -4.58 -6.02
CA PRO A 103 17.56 -5.36 -6.33
C PRO A 103 18.82 -4.51 -6.52
N ASP A 104 18.69 -3.23 -6.85
CA ASP A 104 19.81 -2.27 -6.95
C ASP A 104 20.30 -1.77 -5.59
N GLY A 105 19.70 -2.24 -4.49
CA GLY A 105 20.00 -1.84 -3.13
C GLY A 105 19.25 -0.62 -2.65
N SER A 106 18.46 0.04 -3.50
CA SER A 106 17.67 1.19 -3.09
C SER A 106 16.51 0.80 -2.17
N THR A 107 16.20 1.70 -1.25
CA THR A 107 15.06 1.56 -0.34
C THR A 107 14.03 2.63 -0.68
N TRP A 108 12.77 2.22 -0.75
CA TRP A 108 11.66 3.11 -1.02
C TRP A 108 10.60 2.95 0.07
N PHE A 109 9.97 4.04 0.41
CA PHE A 109 8.78 4.02 1.26
C PHE A 109 7.54 3.96 0.38
N ALA A 110 6.55 3.20 0.83
CA ALA A 110 5.30 3.06 0.11
C ALA A 110 4.11 3.30 1.04
N SER A 111 3.11 3.99 0.52
CA SER A 111 1.79 4.12 1.13
C SER A 111 0.79 3.52 0.16
N ILE A 112 0.06 2.53 0.63
CA ILE A 112 -0.87 1.75 -0.20
C ILE A 112 -2.26 1.82 0.42
N LEU A 113 -3.22 2.32 -0.34
CA LEU A 113 -4.62 2.20 0.01
C LEU A 113 -5.19 0.99 -0.72
N VAL A 114 -5.92 0.18 0.03
CA VAL A 114 -6.61 -1.01 -0.48
C VAL A 114 -8.09 -0.81 -0.25
N GLU A 115 -8.85 -0.79 -1.32
CA GLU A 115 -10.31 -0.63 -1.25
C GLU A 115 -10.98 -1.96 -1.58
N LEU A 116 -11.91 -2.36 -0.71
CA LEU A 116 -12.69 -3.57 -0.88
C LEU A 116 -14.11 -3.25 -1.35
N ARG A 117 -14.67 -4.17 -2.10
CA ARG A 117 -16.05 -4.15 -2.56
C ARG A 117 -16.59 -5.58 -2.52
N ALA A 118 -17.68 -5.78 -1.80
CA ALA A 118 -18.30 -7.10 -1.65
C ALA A 118 -17.33 -8.22 -1.22
N GLY A 119 -16.42 -7.92 -0.31
CA GLY A 119 -15.44 -8.88 0.22
C GLY A 119 -14.28 -9.22 -0.73
N MET A 120 -14.01 -8.37 -1.72
CA MET A 120 -12.90 -8.55 -2.64
C MET A 120 -12.11 -7.24 -2.80
N VAL A 121 -10.82 -7.34 -3.04
CA VAL A 121 -9.99 -6.17 -3.35
C VAL A 121 -10.37 -5.64 -4.74
N TYR A 122 -10.92 -4.45 -4.74
CA TYR A 122 -11.47 -3.81 -5.93
C TYR A 122 -10.50 -2.79 -6.54
N ARG A 123 -9.86 -1.96 -5.69
CA ARG A 123 -8.90 -0.95 -6.14
C ARG A 123 -7.75 -0.83 -5.16
N GLU A 124 -6.58 -0.57 -5.69
CA GLU A 124 -5.41 -0.13 -4.93
C GLU A 124 -4.93 1.23 -5.43
N THR A 125 -4.38 2.03 -4.51
CA THR A 125 -3.69 3.27 -4.85
C THR A 125 -2.33 3.26 -4.20
N TRP A 126 -1.28 3.37 -4.98
CA TRP A 126 0.10 3.26 -4.52
C TRP A 126 0.83 4.60 -4.63
N TYR A 127 1.46 4.98 -3.54
CA TYR A 127 2.38 6.10 -3.49
C TYR A 127 3.75 5.61 -3.08
N PHE A 128 4.78 6.03 -3.81
CA PHE A 128 6.16 5.66 -3.53
C PHE A 128 7.01 6.91 -3.31
N ALA A 129 7.93 6.83 -2.35
CA ALA A 129 8.87 7.90 -2.07
C ALA A 129 10.26 7.32 -1.81
N GLN A 130 11.27 7.92 -2.42
CA GLN A 130 12.66 7.69 -2.03
C GLN A 130 12.98 8.42 -0.73
N PRO A 131 13.97 7.93 0.04
CA PRO A 131 14.53 8.70 1.13
C PRO A 131 14.97 10.09 0.66
N LEU A 132 14.65 11.09 1.46
CA LEU A 132 15.01 12.48 1.20
C LEU A 132 16.10 12.93 2.18
N GLU A 133 17.05 13.72 1.70
CA GLU A 133 17.93 14.45 2.59
C GLU A 133 17.11 15.49 3.37
N ALA A 134 17.25 15.47 4.71
CA ALA A 134 16.52 16.41 5.53
C ALA A 134 17.07 17.83 5.36
N PRO A 135 16.22 18.80 5.02
CA PRO A 135 16.65 20.17 4.81
C PRO A 135 17.32 20.77 6.05
N ALA A 136 18.53 21.35 5.87
CA ALA A 136 19.30 21.92 6.96
C ALA A 136 18.61 23.08 7.69
N TRP A 137 17.77 23.85 6.99
CA TRP A 137 17.11 25.04 7.55
C TRP A 137 16.21 24.74 8.75
N ARG A 138 15.67 23.51 8.85
CA ARG A 138 14.78 23.12 9.94
C ARG A 138 15.46 22.27 11.04
N ALA A 139 16.76 22.00 10.91
CA ALA A 139 17.48 21.06 11.79
C ALA A 139 17.37 21.40 13.28
N ARG A 140 17.28 22.66 13.64
CA ARG A 140 17.17 23.12 15.04
C ARG A 140 15.80 22.84 15.70
N TRP A 141 14.79 22.47 14.90
CA TRP A 141 13.43 22.23 15.41
C TRP A 141 12.97 20.79 15.23
N VAL A 142 13.81 19.92 14.68
CA VAL A 142 13.46 18.52 14.42
C VAL A 142 14.50 17.60 15.01
N GLU A 143 14.08 16.45 15.45
CA GLU A 143 14.92 15.35 15.87
C GLU A 143 15.14 14.41 14.70
N ARG A 144 16.32 13.81 14.61
CA ARG A 144 16.60 12.75 13.64
C ARG A 144 16.26 11.41 14.28
N MET A 145 15.38 10.68 13.64
CA MET A 145 15.10 9.30 14.03
C MET A 145 16.33 8.43 13.77
N SER A 146 16.63 7.53 14.69
CA SER A 146 17.66 6.51 14.50
C SER A 146 17.21 5.45 13.48
N ASP A 147 18.18 4.71 12.93
CA ASP A 147 17.88 3.58 12.05
C ASP A 147 17.07 2.48 12.74
N GLU A 148 17.16 2.36 14.05
CA GLU A 148 16.38 1.44 14.85
C GLU A 148 14.92 1.88 14.92
N GLU A 149 14.66 3.14 15.24
CA GLU A 149 13.31 3.72 15.26
C GLU A 149 12.64 3.69 13.89
N LEU A 150 13.42 3.88 12.81
CA LEU A 150 12.90 3.74 11.45
C LEU A 150 12.56 2.28 11.09
N ARG A 151 13.26 1.31 11.70
CA ARG A 151 12.99 -0.11 11.53
C ARG A 151 11.85 -0.61 12.40
N ASP A 152 11.69 -0.05 13.58
CA ASP A 152 10.67 -0.45 14.56
C ASP A 152 9.28 0.16 14.31
N ARG A 153 9.10 0.87 13.23
CA ARG A 153 7.76 1.21 12.72
C ARG A 153 7.00 -0.03 12.19
N ARG A 154 7.33 -1.18 12.73
CA ARG A 154 6.77 -2.47 12.35
C ARG A 154 5.54 -2.83 13.17
#